data_67ffb047b4274618d5fd3c4cf1f42f4d
#
_entry.id   67ffb047b4274618d5fd3c4cf1f42f4d
#
_cell.length_a   1.000
_cell.length_b   1.000
_cell.length_c   1.000
_cell.angle_alpha   90.00
_cell.angle_beta   90.00
_cell.angle_gamma   90.00
#
_symmetry.space_group_name_H-M   'P 1'
#
loop_
_entity.id
_entity.type
_entity.pdbx_description
1 polymer ?
#
loop_
_entity_poly.entity_id
_entity_poly.type
_entity_poly.pdbx_seq_one_letter_code
_entity_poly.pdbx_strand_id
1 'polypeptide(L)'
;RYCPDTSDELETVKQNIVKGENIIDDASYDDVYYYHPGGSLRISSEKNRVKDYIRYTDYETAETGVRFTDKFGNWERKSFTSKADDVSVIKIGKSSQNSKVNVMLSFDDISSFANYGDGNEKDIKYKKIVSDDLSTIAMAAHYPDYENSELKNGGFATLTYIICENGNKEKIIGNPTEDEQYAGEENPQIKITDADAVYLITVSDRTYDMGSIQEFEKQNDWQLTADLKNKAESIALKYSTEAGFDYDAALNAHL
;
A
#
# COMPACT_ATOMS: atom_id res chain seq x y z
N ARG A 1 -0.44 11.76 -20.07
CA ARG A 1 0.59 12.82 -19.93
C ARG A 1 1.14 13.10 -21.31
N TYR A 2 0.82 14.23 -21.90
CA TYR A 2 1.46 14.65 -23.14
C TYR A 2 2.97 14.78 -22.91
N CYS A 3 3.76 14.03 -23.66
CA CYS A 3 5.20 14.10 -23.65
C CYS A 3 5.63 14.59 -25.03
N PRO A 4 6.08 15.84 -25.19
CA PRO A 4 6.52 16.33 -26.48
C PRO A 4 7.76 15.56 -26.94
N ASP A 5 7.73 15.08 -28.18
CA ASP A 5 8.81 14.28 -28.76
C ASP A 5 10.01 15.11 -29.21
N THR A 6 9.82 16.41 -29.36
CA THR A 6 10.85 17.34 -29.81
C THR A 6 10.98 18.58 -28.92
N SER A 7 12.17 19.20 -28.95
CA SER A 7 12.39 20.46 -28.23
C SER A 7 11.51 21.61 -28.72
N ASP A 8 11.16 21.60 -30.01
CA ASP A 8 10.31 22.64 -30.62
C ASP A 8 8.85 22.51 -30.17
N GLU A 9 8.36 21.28 -30.03
CA GLU A 9 7.05 21.02 -29.44
C GLU A 9 7.00 21.43 -27.98
N LEU A 10 8.04 21.15 -27.20
CA LEU A 10 8.13 21.58 -25.80
C LEU A 10 8.09 23.11 -25.69
N GLU A 11 8.78 23.82 -26.58
CA GLU A 11 8.77 25.28 -26.58
C GLU A 11 7.40 25.84 -26.96
N THR A 12 6.72 25.22 -27.92
CA THR A 12 5.33 25.56 -28.28
C THR A 12 4.37 25.38 -27.12
N VAL A 13 4.48 24.26 -26.40
CA VAL A 13 3.67 24.00 -25.18
C VAL A 13 3.92 25.06 -24.10
N LYS A 14 5.18 25.44 -23.86
CA LYS A 14 5.52 26.50 -22.89
C LYS A 14 4.90 27.83 -23.28
N GLN A 15 4.98 28.21 -24.56
CA GLN A 15 4.40 29.45 -25.04
C GLN A 15 2.87 29.48 -24.91
N ASN A 16 2.19 28.37 -25.18
CA ASN A 16 0.75 28.25 -25.03
C ASN A 16 0.35 28.37 -23.54
N ILE A 17 1.10 27.75 -22.61
CA ILE A 17 0.91 27.94 -21.16
C ILE A 17 0.98 29.42 -20.78
N VAL A 18 2.01 30.11 -21.25
CA VAL A 18 2.20 31.54 -20.93
C VAL A 18 1.07 32.42 -21.48
N LYS A 19 0.52 32.07 -22.64
CA LYS A 19 -0.61 32.78 -23.24
C LYS A 19 -1.96 32.43 -22.62
N GLY A 20 -2.02 31.40 -21.76
CA GLY A 20 -3.27 30.87 -21.24
C GLY A 20 -4.13 30.16 -22.30
N GLU A 21 -3.50 29.73 -23.38
CA GLU A 21 -4.14 28.96 -24.43
C GLU A 21 -4.22 27.48 -24.02
N ASN A 22 -5.21 26.74 -24.56
CA ASN A 22 -5.34 25.32 -24.29
C ASN A 22 -4.09 24.59 -24.79
N ILE A 23 -3.44 23.84 -23.93
CA ILE A 23 -2.20 23.12 -24.24
C ILE A 23 -2.51 21.87 -25.07
N ILE A 24 -3.76 21.45 -25.06
CA ILE A 24 -4.21 20.16 -25.59
C ILE A 24 -5.42 20.44 -26.48
N ASP A 25 -5.16 20.74 -27.75
CA ASP A 25 -6.26 21.03 -28.70
C ASP A 25 -6.82 19.77 -29.37
N ASP A 26 -6.22 18.62 -29.25
CA ASP A 26 -6.71 17.34 -29.81
C ASP A 26 -5.98 16.09 -29.23
N ALA A 27 -5.48 16.15 -28.02
CA ALA A 27 -5.14 14.90 -27.37
C ALA A 27 -6.48 14.18 -27.13
N SER A 28 -6.81 13.28 -28.00
CA SER A 28 -7.83 12.29 -27.68
C SER A 28 -7.42 11.71 -26.31
N TYR A 29 -8.33 11.70 -25.37
CA TYR A 29 -8.12 11.06 -24.05
C TYR A 29 -7.83 9.55 -24.21
N ASP A 30 -7.77 9.07 -25.43
CA ASP A 30 -7.45 7.69 -25.81
C ASP A 30 -6.00 7.29 -25.54
N ASP A 31 -5.10 8.28 -25.33
CA ASP A 31 -3.70 8.03 -24.95
C ASP A 31 -3.44 8.08 -23.43
N VAL A 32 -4.46 8.04 -22.59
CA VAL A 32 -4.27 7.91 -21.16
C VAL A 32 -3.87 6.47 -20.85
N TYR A 33 -2.58 6.26 -20.67
CA TYR A 33 -2.09 4.99 -20.15
C TYR A 33 -2.64 4.78 -18.73
N TYR A 34 -3.52 3.82 -18.60
CA TYR A 34 -4.02 3.40 -17.30
C TYR A 34 -2.90 2.67 -16.56
N TYR A 35 -2.62 3.13 -15.34
CA TYR A 35 -1.70 2.41 -14.47
C TYR A 35 -2.48 1.34 -13.73
N HIS A 36 -1.92 0.13 -13.68
CA HIS A 36 -2.46 -0.89 -12.80
C HIS A 36 -2.34 -0.44 -11.34
N PRO A 37 -3.36 -0.69 -10.52
CA PRO A 37 -3.29 -0.38 -9.09
C PRO A 37 -2.20 -1.23 -8.43
N GLY A 38 -1.51 -0.66 -7.45
CA GLY A 38 -0.72 -1.41 -6.49
C GLY A 38 -1.63 -2.08 -5.44
N GLY A 39 -1.14 -2.40 -4.29
CA GLY A 39 -2.00 -2.84 -3.18
C GLY A 39 -2.59 -1.64 -2.43
N SER A 40 -3.80 -1.75 -1.89
CA SER A 40 -4.40 -0.79 -0.97
C SER A 40 -4.51 -1.41 0.42
N LEU A 41 -3.58 -1.02 1.32
CA LEU A 41 -3.63 -1.45 2.72
C LEU A 41 -4.67 -0.62 3.48
N ARG A 42 -5.69 -1.28 3.98
CA ARG A 42 -6.69 -0.69 4.86
C ARG A 42 -6.29 -0.87 6.32
N ILE A 43 -6.26 0.25 7.05
CA ILE A 43 -6.08 0.29 8.50
C ILE A 43 -7.40 0.77 9.08
N SER A 44 -8.14 -0.10 9.72
CA SER A 44 -9.43 0.24 10.33
C SER A 44 -9.39 0.07 11.85
N SER A 45 -10.18 0.87 12.53
CA SER A 45 -10.39 0.80 13.97
C SER A 45 -11.88 0.81 14.27
N GLU A 46 -12.24 0.50 15.53
CA GLU A 46 -13.64 0.61 15.96
C GLU A 46 -14.18 2.03 15.70
N LYS A 47 -15.38 2.12 15.12
CA LYS A 47 -16.03 3.40 14.84
C LYS A 47 -16.35 4.12 16.15
N ASN A 48 -15.72 5.26 16.38
CA ASN A 48 -15.89 6.10 17.54
C ASN A 48 -16.07 7.56 17.16
N ARG A 49 -16.63 8.35 18.09
CA ARG A 49 -16.67 9.80 17.93
C ARG A 49 -15.28 10.36 18.14
N VAL A 50 -14.76 11.01 17.12
CA VAL A 50 -13.43 11.63 17.10
C VAL A 50 -13.54 13.12 17.46
N LYS A 51 -12.57 13.61 18.24
CA LYS A 51 -12.38 15.02 18.58
C LYS A 51 -10.93 15.42 18.28
N ASP A 52 -10.69 16.71 18.20
CA ASP A 52 -9.35 17.30 18.05
C ASP A 52 -8.57 16.70 16.89
N TYR A 53 -9.30 16.44 15.79
CA TYR A 53 -8.72 15.81 14.59
C TYR A 53 -7.84 16.82 13.85
N ILE A 54 -6.58 16.45 13.66
CA ILE A 54 -5.59 17.21 12.89
C ILE A 54 -4.94 16.26 11.88
N ARG A 55 -4.84 16.72 10.64
CA ARG A 55 -4.00 16.11 9.61
C ARG A 55 -2.93 17.13 9.20
N TYR A 56 -1.69 16.68 9.07
CA TYR A 56 -0.58 17.55 8.69
C TYR A 56 0.38 16.85 7.74
N THR A 57 1.16 17.64 7.04
CA THR A 57 2.34 17.21 6.28
C THR A 57 3.50 18.10 6.71
N ASP A 58 4.57 17.47 7.11
CA ASP A 58 5.84 18.15 7.37
C ASP A 58 6.68 18.13 6.10
N TYR A 59 6.94 19.30 5.56
CA TYR A 59 7.71 19.44 4.31
C TYR A 59 9.22 19.33 4.50
N GLU A 60 9.73 19.45 5.72
CA GLU A 60 11.16 19.27 6.02
C GLU A 60 11.51 17.78 6.06
N THR A 61 10.64 16.99 6.63
CA THR A 61 10.86 15.55 6.83
C THR A 61 10.09 14.68 5.85
N ALA A 62 9.22 15.26 5.02
CA ALA A 62 8.25 14.54 4.18
C ALA A 62 7.36 13.55 4.96
N GLU A 63 7.24 13.74 6.29
CA GLU A 63 6.35 12.97 7.15
C GLU A 63 4.92 13.50 7.03
N THR A 64 3.96 12.59 6.92
CA THR A 64 2.55 12.91 7.07
C THR A 64 2.01 12.34 8.36
N GLY A 65 1.10 13.07 9.00
CA GLY A 65 0.55 12.63 10.28
C GLY A 65 -0.93 12.93 10.45
N VAL A 66 -1.54 12.14 11.32
CA VAL A 66 -2.91 12.33 11.80
C VAL A 66 -2.92 12.18 13.31
N ARG A 67 -3.53 13.15 14.00
CA ARG A 67 -3.77 13.10 15.46
C ARG A 67 -5.26 13.27 15.72
N PHE A 68 -5.76 12.56 16.69
CA PHE A 68 -7.13 12.70 17.16
C PHE A 68 -7.30 12.15 18.58
N THR A 69 -8.40 12.51 19.20
CA THR A 69 -8.85 11.98 20.50
C THR A 69 -10.16 11.23 20.31
N ASP A 70 -10.28 10.05 20.90
CA ASP A 70 -11.52 9.28 20.99
C ASP A 70 -11.80 8.79 22.41
N LYS A 71 -12.75 7.88 22.59
CA LYS A 71 -13.09 7.31 23.90
C LYS A 71 -11.94 6.49 24.53
N PHE A 72 -10.96 6.06 23.75
CA PHE A 72 -9.80 5.28 24.20
C PHE A 72 -8.56 6.13 24.45
N GLY A 73 -8.59 7.41 24.15
CA GLY A 73 -7.50 8.34 24.40
C GLY A 73 -7.02 9.10 23.15
N ASN A 74 -5.79 9.54 23.22
CA ASN A 74 -5.13 10.30 22.17
C ASN A 74 -4.32 9.38 21.27
N TRP A 75 -4.47 9.56 19.98
CA TRP A 75 -3.85 8.75 18.94
C TRP A 75 -2.97 9.58 18.03
N GLU A 76 -1.92 8.96 17.55
CA GLU A 76 -1.09 9.51 16.50
C GLU A 76 -0.77 8.41 15.48
N ARG A 77 -0.97 8.72 14.20
CA ARG A 77 -0.48 7.93 13.10
C ARG A 77 0.45 8.81 12.25
N LYS A 78 1.66 8.35 12.06
CA LYS A 78 2.67 9.00 11.25
C LYS A 78 3.10 8.09 10.11
N SER A 79 3.50 8.65 8.99
CA SER A 79 4.01 7.87 7.87
C SER A 79 4.97 8.68 6.99
N PHE A 80 5.93 7.98 6.43
CA PHE A 80 6.82 8.48 5.39
C PHE A 80 7.15 7.38 4.39
N THR A 81 7.64 7.76 3.21
CA THR A 81 8.18 6.81 2.23
C THR A 81 9.68 7.03 2.12
N SER A 82 10.45 6.04 2.53
CA SER A 82 11.92 6.09 2.55
C SER A 82 12.48 5.95 1.14
N LYS A 83 13.26 6.94 0.70
CA LYS A 83 14.05 6.83 -0.52
C LYS A 83 15.31 5.99 -0.32
N ALA A 84 15.85 5.96 0.92
CA ALA A 84 17.05 5.21 1.25
C ALA A 84 16.80 3.70 1.22
N ASP A 85 15.62 3.27 1.64
CA ASP A 85 15.26 1.87 1.81
C ASP A 85 14.18 1.39 0.83
N ASP A 86 13.58 2.32 0.05
CA ASP A 86 12.51 2.03 -0.90
C ASP A 86 11.34 1.27 -0.26
N VAL A 87 10.83 1.83 0.84
CA VAL A 87 9.70 1.31 1.62
C VAL A 87 8.82 2.44 2.14
N SER A 88 7.56 2.13 2.42
CA SER A 88 6.70 3.02 3.19
C SER A 88 6.63 2.54 4.64
N VAL A 89 6.82 3.45 5.58
CA VAL A 89 6.78 3.17 7.02
C VAL A 89 5.63 3.92 7.66
N ILE A 90 4.80 3.20 8.42
CA ILE A 90 3.70 3.78 9.19
C ILE A 90 3.89 3.41 10.66
N LYS A 91 3.80 4.41 11.53
CA LYS A 91 3.71 4.23 12.98
C LYS A 91 2.29 4.55 13.44
N ILE A 92 1.68 3.66 14.19
CA ILE A 92 0.41 3.88 14.89
C ILE A 92 0.74 3.80 16.38
N GLY A 93 0.60 4.91 17.06
CA GLY A 93 0.97 5.02 18.47
C GLY A 93 -0.11 5.70 19.29
N LYS A 94 0.07 5.58 20.59
CA LYS A 94 -0.69 6.32 21.60
C LYS A 94 0.10 7.56 22.01
N SER A 95 -0.58 8.66 22.28
CA SER A 95 0.03 9.84 22.89
C SER A 95 -0.26 9.96 24.39
N SER A 96 -0.93 8.98 24.98
CA SER A 96 -1.16 8.90 26.43
C SER A 96 -0.85 7.49 26.97
N GLN A 97 -0.37 7.41 28.22
CA GLN A 97 0.09 6.15 28.82
C GLN A 97 -0.98 5.06 28.95
N ASN A 98 -2.26 5.44 28.99
CA ASN A 98 -3.36 4.50 29.24
C ASN A 98 -4.07 4.03 27.98
N SER A 99 -3.68 4.51 26.80
CA SER A 99 -4.30 4.10 25.54
C SER A 99 -3.59 2.89 24.96
N LYS A 100 -4.33 2.02 24.27
CA LYS A 100 -3.82 0.84 23.57
C LYS A 100 -4.27 0.87 22.12
N VAL A 101 -3.39 0.46 21.20
CA VAL A 101 -3.67 0.37 19.78
C VAL A 101 -4.52 -0.87 19.52
N ASN A 102 -5.69 -0.65 18.92
CA ASN A 102 -6.60 -1.70 18.47
C ASN A 102 -6.96 -1.41 17.01
N VAL A 103 -6.44 -2.21 16.09
CA VAL A 103 -6.63 -2.01 14.64
C VAL A 103 -6.84 -3.33 13.92
N MET A 104 -7.50 -3.24 12.78
CA MET A 104 -7.64 -4.32 11.80
C MET A 104 -6.88 -3.92 10.54
N LEU A 105 -6.06 -4.82 10.04
CA LEU A 105 -5.30 -4.66 8.80
C LEU A 105 -5.90 -5.60 7.75
N SER A 106 -6.17 -5.07 6.57
CA SER A 106 -6.64 -5.83 5.41
C SER A 106 -6.14 -5.21 4.12
N PHE A 107 -6.10 -5.98 3.04
CA PHE A 107 -6.01 -5.39 1.71
C PHE A 107 -7.42 -5.23 1.12
N ASP A 108 -7.66 -4.08 0.50
CA ASP A 108 -8.89 -3.85 -0.26
C ASP A 108 -8.91 -4.71 -1.52
N ASP A 109 -10.10 -5.00 -2.03
CA ASP A 109 -10.26 -5.62 -3.33
C ASP A 109 -9.83 -4.66 -4.44
N ILE A 110 -9.25 -5.17 -5.52
CA ILE A 110 -8.78 -4.34 -6.64
C ILE A 110 -9.92 -3.53 -7.22
N SER A 111 -11.09 -4.12 -7.39
CA SER A 111 -12.30 -3.44 -7.87
C SER A 111 -12.75 -2.27 -6.99
N SER A 112 -12.37 -2.25 -5.70
CA SER A 112 -12.78 -1.18 -4.77
C SER A 112 -12.01 0.12 -4.94
N PHE A 113 -10.84 0.09 -5.58
CA PHE A 113 -9.98 1.27 -5.77
C PHE A 113 -9.53 1.48 -7.22
N ALA A 114 -9.77 0.52 -8.09
CA ALA A 114 -9.54 0.64 -9.52
C ALA A 114 -10.80 1.22 -10.20
N ASN A 115 -10.83 2.52 -10.38
CA ASN A 115 -11.93 3.18 -11.08
C ASN A 115 -11.57 3.36 -12.57
N TYR A 116 -11.40 2.25 -13.25
CA TYR A 116 -11.12 2.21 -14.68
C TYR A 116 -12.44 2.05 -15.43
N GLY A 117 -12.79 3.03 -16.24
CA GLY A 117 -14.09 3.12 -16.91
C GLY A 117 -14.42 2.01 -17.92
N ASP A 118 -13.47 1.14 -18.23
CA ASP A 118 -13.55 0.11 -19.28
C ASP A 118 -13.63 -1.33 -18.76
N GLY A 119 -13.58 -1.54 -17.44
CA GLY A 119 -13.82 -2.86 -16.85
C GLY A 119 -12.64 -3.84 -16.94
N ASN A 120 -11.45 -3.37 -17.36
CA ASN A 120 -10.26 -4.21 -17.47
C ASN A 120 -9.74 -4.67 -16.10
N GLU A 121 -10.10 -4.00 -15.00
CA GLU A 121 -9.79 -4.41 -13.64
C GLU A 121 -10.38 -5.78 -13.25
N LYS A 122 -11.45 -6.21 -13.91
CA LYS A 122 -12.08 -7.52 -13.69
C LYS A 122 -11.21 -8.68 -14.14
N ASP A 123 -10.26 -8.42 -15.02
CA ASP A 123 -9.37 -9.45 -15.57
C ASP A 123 -8.10 -9.65 -14.71
N ILE A 124 -7.84 -8.75 -13.76
CA ILE A 124 -6.70 -8.87 -12.84
C ILE A 124 -7.00 -9.96 -11.81
N LYS A 125 -6.22 -11.03 -11.83
CA LYS A 125 -6.28 -12.09 -10.82
C LYS A 125 -5.45 -11.69 -9.61
N TYR A 126 -5.98 -11.83 -8.39
CA TYR A 126 -5.24 -11.48 -7.19
C TYR A 126 -5.48 -12.47 -6.04
N LYS A 127 -4.56 -12.47 -5.11
CA LYS A 127 -4.63 -13.24 -3.85
C LYS A 127 -4.27 -12.34 -2.68
N LYS A 128 -4.95 -12.57 -1.56
CA LYS A 128 -4.62 -11.95 -0.27
C LYS A 128 -4.01 -13.00 0.63
N ILE A 129 -2.88 -12.68 1.23
CA ILE A 129 -2.05 -13.63 1.98
C ILE A 129 -1.80 -13.07 3.38
N VAL A 130 -1.97 -13.89 4.39
CA VAL A 130 -1.54 -13.62 5.77
C VAL A 130 -0.62 -14.75 6.18
N SER A 131 0.60 -14.41 6.64
CA SER A 131 1.57 -15.40 7.09
C SER A 131 1.12 -16.12 8.37
N ASP A 132 1.54 -17.36 8.54
CA ASP A 132 1.17 -18.19 9.72
C ASP A 132 1.68 -17.59 11.03
N ASP A 133 2.82 -16.90 10.99
CA ASP A 133 3.42 -16.21 12.13
C ASP A 133 2.78 -14.83 12.40
N LEU A 134 1.81 -14.43 11.59
CA LEU A 134 1.12 -13.13 11.65
C LEU A 134 2.08 -11.93 11.58
N SER A 135 3.25 -12.13 11.00
CA SER A 135 4.22 -11.04 10.80
C SER A 135 3.95 -10.24 9.54
N THR A 136 3.22 -10.82 8.56
CA THR A 136 2.98 -10.15 7.29
C THR A 136 1.55 -10.33 6.79
N ILE A 137 1.08 -9.29 6.09
CA ILE A 137 -0.09 -9.33 5.23
C ILE A 137 0.34 -8.87 3.84
N ALA A 138 -0.12 -9.56 2.81
CA ALA A 138 0.26 -9.26 1.42
C ALA A 138 -0.92 -9.37 0.47
N MET A 139 -0.82 -8.67 -0.65
CA MET A 139 -1.62 -8.87 -1.84
C MET A 139 -0.68 -9.09 -3.02
N ALA A 140 -0.98 -10.08 -3.82
CA ALA A 140 -0.29 -10.33 -5.06
C ALA A 140 -1.30 -10.45 -6.20
N ALA A 141 -0.96 -9.90 -7.36
CA ALA A 141 -1.85 -9.81 -8.50
C ALA A 141 -1.12 -10.14 -9.80
N HIS A 142 -1.80 -10.83 -10.67
CA HIS A 142 -1.35 -11.17 -12.02
C HIS A 142 -2.06 -10.27 -13.03
N TYR A 143 -1.30 -9.68 -13.96
CA TYR A 143 -1.88 -8.89 -15.04
C TYR A 143 -2.77 -9.74 -15.93
N PRO A 144 -3.76 -9.13 -16.62
CA PRO A 144 -4.51 -9.82 -17.67
C PRO A 144 -3.58 -10.35 -18.77
N ASP A 145 -4.06 -11.34 -19.51
CA ASP A 145 -3.35 -11.89 -20.67
C ASP A 145 -3.47 -10.93 -21.86
N TYR A 146 -2.62 -9.91 -21.88
CA TYR A 146 -2.57 -8.95 -22.98
C TYR A 146 -1.93 -9.59 -24.22
N GLU A 147 -2.65 -9.59 -25.34
CA GLU A 147 -2.12 -10.06 -26.61
C GLU A 147 -0.87 -9.23 -27.01
N ASN A 148 0.20 -9.93 -27.40
CA ASN A 148 1.46 -9.33 -27.86
C ASN A 148 2.16 -8.41 -26.83
N SER A 149 1.87 -8.53 -25.55
CA SER A 149 2.53 -7.78 -24.49
C SER A 149 3.60 -8.62 -23.79
N GLU A 150 4.73 -7.98 -23.46
CA GLU A 150 5.75 -8.56 -22.57
C GLU A 150 5.23 -8.74 -21.14
N LEU A 151 4.11 -8.11 -20.79
CA LEU A 151 3.47 -8.21 -19.47
C LEU A 151 2.60 -9.47 -19.31
N LYS A 152 2.48 -10.30 -20.32
CA LYS A 152 1.59 -11.46 -20.37
C LYS A 152 1.68 -12.37 -19.13
N ASN A 153 2.89 -12.57 -18.60
CA ASN A 153 3.13 -13.38 -17.39
C ASN A 153 3.53 -12.52 -16.20
N GLY A 154 3.28 -11.22 -16.26
CA GLY A 154 3.68 -10.27 -15.25
C GLY A 154 2.62 -10.02 -14.20
N GLY A 155 3.06 -9.37 -13.14
CA GLY A 155 2.18 -8.95 -12.06
C GLY A 155 2.87 -8.04 -11.08
N PHE A 156 2.25 -7.85 -9.92
CA PHE A 156 2.81 -7.09 -8.82
C PHE A 156 2.47 -7.76 -7.48
N ALA A 157 3.24 -7.43 -6.47
CA ALA A 157 2.88 -7.75 -5.09
C ALA A 157 3.16 -6.55 -4.18
N THR A 158 2.36 -6.44 -3.13
CA THR A 158 2.54 -5.50 -2.03
C THR A 158 2.49 -6.30 -0.73
N LEU A 159 3.50 -6.12 0.11
CA LEU A 159 3.60 -6.79 1.40
C LEU A 159 3.81 -5.76 2.50
N THR A 160 3.08 -5.91 3.59
CA THR A 160 3.28 -5.15 4.82
C THR A 160 3.78 -6.06 5.93
N TYR A 161 4.97 -5.76 6.43
CA TYR A 161 5.54 -6.39 7.63
C TYR A 161 5.07 -5.64 8.87
N ILE A 162 4.69 -6.40 9.92
CA ILE A 162 3.97 -5.88 11.07
C ILE A 162 4.79 -6.10 12.35
N ILE A 163 5.25 -5.02 12.93
CA ILE A 163 5.87 -5.00 14.25
C ILE A 163 4.80 -4.53 15.25
N CYS A 164 4.55 -5.33 16.26
CA CYS A 164 3.54 -5.06 17.29
C CYS A 164 4.21 -5.08 18.65
N GLU A 165 4.24 -3.93 19.33
CA GLU A 165 4.81 -3.81 20.67
C GLU A 165 3.75 -4.14 21.73
N ASN A 166 4.02 -5.13 22.56
CA ASN A 166 3.18 -5.55 23.70
C ASN A 166 1.70 -5.81 23.39
N GLY A 167 1.39 -6.21 22.14
CA GLY A 167 0.02 -6.49 21.72
C GLY A 167 -0.16 -7.93 21.28
N ASN A 168 -1.41 -8.28 20.98
CA ASN A 168 -1.77 -9.58 20.43
C ASN A 168 -2.15 -9.43 18.95
N LYS A 169 -1.81 -10.44 18.15
CA LYS A 169 -2.21 -10.55 16.75
C LYS A 169 -3.07 -11.79 16.54
N GLU A 170 -4.12 -11.67 15.75
CA GLU A 170 -5.06 -12.74 15.42
C GLU A 170 -5.40 -12.67 13.93
N LYS A 171 -5.38 -13.82 13.24
CA LYS A 171 -5.92 -13.92 11.87
C LYS A 171 -7.44 -13.98 11.94
N ILE A 172 -8.09 -13.08 11.23
CA ILE A 172 -9.54 -13.07 11.05
C ILE A 172 -9.84 -13.34 9.59
N ILE A 173 -10.82 -14.16 9.32
CA ILE A 173 -11.41 -14.28 7.99
C ILE A 173 -12.53 -13.25 7.94
N GLY A 174 -12.32 -12.21 7.14
CA GLY A 174 -13.30 -11.16 6.90
C GLY A 174 -14.47 -11.64 6.04
N ASN A 175 -15.40 -10.74 5.78
CA ASN A 175 -16.46 -11.03 4.81
C ASN A 175 -15.82 -11.36 3.46
N PRO A 176 -16.42 -12.28 2.70
CA PRO A 176 -16.01 -12.51 1.31
C PRO A 176 -15.97 -11.21 0.55
N THR A 177 -15.10 -11.12 -0.43
CA THR A 177 -15.04 -9.97 -1.32
C THR A 177 -16.40 -9.77 -2.02
N GLU A 178 -16.78 -8.52 -2.27
CA GLU A 178 -17.97 -8.19 -3.07
C GLU A 178 -17.71 -8.33 -4.59
N ASP A 179 -16.45 -8.54 -4.97
CA ASP A 179 -16.06 -8.79 -6.35
C ASP A 179 -16.61 -10.15 -6.80
N GLU A 180 -17.49 -10.16 -7.80
CA GLU A 180 -18.15 -11.37 -8.31
C GLU A 180 -17.16 -12.45 -8.74
N GLN A 181 -15.97 -12.07 -9.17
CA GLN A 181 -14.90 -12.99 -9.60
C GLN A 181 -14.30 -13.77 -8.44
N TYR A 182 -14.37 -13.22 -7.22
CA TYR A 182 -13.81 -13.79 -5.99
C TYR A 182 -14.88 -14.00 -4.92
N ALA A 183 -16.15 -13.97 -5.30
CA ALA A 183 -17.26 -14.18 -4.38
C ALA A 183 -17.14 -15.53 -3.67
N GLY A 184 -17.08 -15.47 -2.34
CA GLY A 184 -16.93 -16.66 -1.49
C GLY A 184 -15.49 -17.06 -1.17
N GLU A 185 -14.47 -16.37 -1.70
CA GLU A 185 -13.08 -16.60 -1.31
C GLU A 185 -12.77 -16.00 0.07
N GLU A 186 -11.75 -16.55 0.71
CA GLU A 186 -11.27 -16.03 1.98
C GLU A 186 -10.74 -14.59 1.83
N ASN A 187 -11.15 -13.72 2.76
CA ASN A 187 -10.59 -12.38 2.90
C ASN A 187 -9.81 -12.27 4.21
N PRO A 188 -8.57 -12.78 4.27
CA PRO A 188 -7.80 -12.83 5.48
C PRO A 188 -7.37 -11.44 5.93
N GLN A 189 -7.47 -11.19 7.22
CA GLN A 189 -7.15 -9.95 7.89
C GLN A 189 -6.33 -10.23 9.14
N ILE A 190 -5.60 -9.22 9.61
CA ILE A 190 -4.91 -9.29 10.90
C ILE A 190 -5.54 -8.30 11.87
N LYS A 191 -6.08 -8.81 12.95
CA LYS A 191 -6.55 -8.01 14.08
C LYS A 191 -5.44 -7.86 15.10
N ILE A 192 -5.14 -6.64 15.47
CA ILE A 192 -4.18 -6.29 16.52
C ILE A 192 -4.96 -5.69 17.69
N THR A 193 -4.68 -6.17 18.90
CA THR A 193 -5.32 -5.69 20.13
C THR A 193 -4.28 -5.42 21.22
N ASP A 194 -4.57 -4.42 22.05
CA ASP A 194 -3.81 -4.05 23.24
C ASP A 194 -2.34 -3.71 23.01
N ALA A 195 -1.95 -3.32 21.79
CA ALA A 195 -0.60 -2.94 21.48
C ALA A 195 -0.24 -1.55 22.07
N ASP A 196 1.03 -1.35 22.41
CA ASP A 196 1.57 -0.05 22.78
C ASP A 196 1.88 0.79 21.54
N ALA A 197 2.42 0.15 20.52
CA ALA A 197 2.62 0.71 19.19
C ALA A 197 2.54 -0.38 18.13
N VAL A 198 2.20 0.02 16.90
CA VAL A 198 2.25 -0.83 15.71
C VAL A 198 3.05 -0.08 14.65
N TYR A 199 4.04 -0.77 14.07
CA TYR A 199 4.78 -0.26 12.93
C TYR A 199 4.52 -1.16 11.74
N LEU A 200 4.28 -0.54 10.60
CA LEU A 200 3.98 -1.20 9.34
C LEU A 200 5.05 -0.79 8.33
N ILE A 201 5.80 -1.77 7.83
CA ILE A 201 6.80 -1.57 6.78
C ILE A 201 6.25 -2.18 5.51
N THR A 202 5.88 -1.35 4.54
CA THR A 202 5.26 -1.78 3.31
C THR A 202 6.26 -1.71 2.16
N VAL A 203 6.40 -2.81 1.46
CA VAL A 203 7.22 -2.99 0.26
C VAL A 203 6.31 -3.38 -0.88
N SER A 204 6.54 -2.80 -2.05
CA SER A 204 5.85 -3.18 -3.29
C SER A 204 6.87 -3.41 -4.38
N ASP A 205 6.63 -4.39 -5.22
CA ASP A 205 7.45 -4.65 -6.39
C ASP A 205 6.60 -5.28 -7.50
N ARG A 206 7.15 -5.29 -8.69
CA ARG A 206 6.54 -5.92 -9.86
C ARG A 206 7.53 -6.89 -10.50
N THR A 207 6.99 -7.93 -11.10
CA THR A 207 7.77 -8.87 -11.93
C THR A 207 7.12 -9.05 -13.29
N TYR A 208 7.93 -9.38 -14.29
CA TYR A 208 7.48 -9.74 -15.63
C TYR A 208 7.39 -11.27 -15.83
N ASP A 209 7.65 -12.04 -14.80
CA ASP A 209 7.62 -13.52 -14.86
C ASP A 209 6.98 -14.08 -13.59
N MET A 210 5.68 -14.14 -13.59
CA MET A 210 4.87 -14.83 -12.57
C MET A 210 4.36 -16.20 -13.07
N GLY A 211 4.77 -16.61 -14.26
CA GLY A 211 4.18 -17.75 -14.95
C GLY A 211 2.81 -17.42 -15.56
N SER A 212 2.13 -18.44 -16.03
CA SER A 212 0.75 -18.29 -16.54
C SER A 212 -0.24 -18.03 -15.41
N ILE A 213 -1.43 -17.50 -15.75
CA ILE A 213 -2.53 -17.31 -14.79
C ILE A 213 -2.85 -18.61 -14.04
N GLN A 214 -2.85 -19.76 -14.72
CA GLN A 214 -3.13 -21.06 -14.11
C GLN A 214 -2.04 -21.50 -13.13
N GLU A 215 -0.78 -21.14 -13.38
CA GLU A 215 0.32 -21.38 -12.44
C GLU A 215 0.20 -20.47 -11.23
N PHE A 216 -0.08 -19.20 -11.46
CA PHE A 216 -0.34 -18.22 -10.42
C PHE A 216 -1.48 -18.64 -9.47
N GLU A 217 -2.62 -19.08 -10.00
CA GLU A 217 -3.76 -19.51 -9.19
C GLU A 217 -3.44 -20.72 -8.28
N LYS A 218 -2.49 -21.57 -8.68
CA LYS A 218 -2.06 -22.74 -7.92
C LYS A 218 -0.98 -22.46 -6.87
N GLN A 219 -0.27 -21.34 -6.98
CA GLN A 219 0.80 -21.00 -6.05
C GLN A 219 0.21 -20.53 -4.72
N ASN A 220 0.66 -21.15 -3.62
CA ASN A 220 0.32 -20.72 -2.26
C ASN A 220 1.39 -19.80 -1.66
N ASP A 221 2.64 -19.99 -2.08
CA ASP A 221 3.77 -19.19 -1.62
C ASP A 221 4.55 -18.69 -2.83
N TRP A 222 4.81 -17.37 -2.88
CA TRP A 222 5.37 -16.74 -4.06
C TRP A 222 6.78 -16.25 -3.81
N GLN A 223 7.63 -16.48 -4.80
CA GLN A 223 8.99 -15.97 -4.76
C GLN A 223 9.02 -14.45 -4.55
N LEU A 224 8.19 -13.71 -5.29
CA LEU A 224 8.11 -12.25 -5.13
C LEU A 224 7.66 -11.86 -3.71
N THR A 225 6.69 -12.56 -3.13
CA THR A 225 6.21 -12.29 -1.76
C THR A 225 7.29 -12.63 -0.73
N ALA A 226 8.04 -13.71 -0.93
CA ALA A 226 9.15 -14.09 -0.06
C ALA A 226 10.28 -13.06 -0.08
N ASP A 227 10.64 -12.56 -1.26
CA ASP A 227 11.68 -11.53 -1.41
C ASP A 227 11.25 -10.21 -0.77
N LEU A 228 9.98 -9.82 -0.91
CA LEU A 228 9.42 -8.65 -0.22
C LEU A 228 9.45 -8.81 1.29
N LYS A 229 9.11 -10.02 1.80
CA LYS A 229 9.21 -10.32 3.23
C LYS A 229 10.64 -10.16 3.73
N ASN A 230 11.60 -10.76 3.04
CA ASN A 230 13.02 -10.66 3.40
C ASN A 230 13.50 -9.20 3.40
N LYS A 231 13.10 -8.41 2.41
CA LYS A 231 13.41 -6.98 2.34
C LYS A 231 12.83 -6.24 3.55
N ALA A 232 11.54 -6.40 3.83
CA ALA A 232 10.87 -5.74 4.96
C ALA A 232 11.45 -6.14 6.31
N GLU A 233 11.78 -7.43 6.51
CA GLU A 233 12.44 -7.93 7.72
C GLU A 233 13.84 -7.33 7.89
N SER A 234 14.62 -7.24 6.82
CA SER A 234 15.95 -6.63 6.87
C SER A 234 15.90 -5.17 7.30
N ILE A 235 14.89 -4.42 6.83
CA ILE A 235 14.65 -3.03 7.25
C ILE A 235 14.21 -2.96 8.71
N ALA A 236 13.30 -3.86 9.12
CA ALA A 236 12.89 -3.95 10.53
C ALA A 236 14.09 -4.19 11.44
N LEU A 237 14.97 -5.11 11.08
CA LEU A 237 16.20 -5.42 11.84
C LEU A 237 17.19 -4.25 11.84
N LYS A 238 17.37 -3.58 10.69
CA LYS A 238 18.29 -2.43 10.55
C LYS A 238 18.00 -1.31 11.55
N TYR A 239 16.74 -1.07 11.84
CA TYR A 239 16.29 -0.02 12.76
C TYR A 239 15.76 -0.58 14.09
N SER A 240 16.05 -1.83 14.44
CA SER A 240 15.69 -2.41 15.74
C SER A 240 16.74 -2.04 16.80
N THR A 241 16.23 -1.72 18.00
CA THR A 241 17.01 -1.48 19.21
C THR A 241 16.51 -2.40 20.33
N GLU A 242 17.15 -2.37 21.48
CA GLU A 242 16.64 -3.07 22.69
C GLU A 242 15.25 -2.56 23.13
N ALA A 243 14.90 -1.31 22.77
CA ALA A 243 13.62 -0.68 23.09
C ALA A 243 12.53 -0.94 22.05
N GLY A 244 12.82 -1.63 20.95
CA GLY A 244 11.90 -1.89 19.84
C GLY A 244 12.35 -1.24 18.53
N PHE A 245 11.41 -1.02 17.60
CA PHE A 245 11.69 -0.40 16.30
C PHE A 245 11.88 1.12 16.46
N ASP A 246 13.03 1.61 16.02
CA ASP A 246 13.35 3.05 16.05
C ASP A 246 12.84 3.75 14.77
N TYR A 247 11.62 4.24 14.87
CA TYR A 247 10.97 4.98 13.79
C TYR A 247 11.73 6.27 13.42
N ASP A 248 12.28 6.96 14.42
CA ASP A 248 12.94 8.24 14.19
C ASP A 248 14.31 8.02 13.52
N ALA A 249 15.02 6.93 13.83
CA ALA A 249 16.22 6.55 13.10
C ALA A 249 15.91 6.19 11.64
N ALA A 250 14.81 5.50 11.37
CA ALA A 250 14.37 5.19 10.00
C ALA A 250 13.99 6.46 9.22
N LEU A 251 13.30 7.40 9.86
CA LEU A 251 12.95 8.69 9.26
C LEU A 251 14.21 9.52 8.96
N ASN A 252 15.15 9.61 9.90
CA ASN A 252 16.41 10.35 9.72
C ASN A 252 17.28 9.78 8.60
N ALA A 253 17.24 8.48 8.34
CA ALA A 253 17.96 7.86 7.23
C ALA A 253 17.34 8.19 5.86
N HIS A 254 16.08 8.59 5.83
CA HIS A 254 15.36 9.04 4.64
C HIS A 254 15.73 10.48 4.23
N LEU A 255 16.07 11.33 5.20
CA LEU A 255 16.40 12.74 5.01
C LEU A 255 17.79 12.93 4.42
#